data_12df9ae801292dbb27c3dbe468e40508
#
_entry.id   12df9ae801292dbb27c3dbe468e40508
#
_cell.length_a   1.000
_cell.length_b   1.000
_cell.length_c   1.000
_cell.angle_alpha   90.00
_cell.angle_beta   90.00
_cell.angle_gamma   90.00
#
_symmetry.space_group_name_H-M   'P 1'
#
loop_
_entity.id
_entity.type
_entity.pdbx_description
1 polymer ?
#
loop_
_entity_poly.entity_id
_entity_poly.type
_entity_poly.pdbx_seq_one_letter_code
_entity_poly.pdbx_strand_id
1 'polypeptide(L)'
;MKQNFWLAAAGMALLLGMCLTACTPTTEEAAVSSQTEPETAGTVYLYGEEHANEEMIAQELERWEELYAAGARDLFLEDGYASAQLLNRWMQAEDDALLNEHFKALQGTYGGSESYQAFYEKIKQNCPETIFHGTDIEHQYRSLGYQCLTYLAAEGKKDSPEYAQVLESIQQAKQYYSYSYAGKEAEADVYRENCMAENFMRELDALDAKKKTDVMGIYGAVHTALDGMNYRDGTVPCMANQLRQKYGERIVSKDLRSNSKDLPKETTLTIAGKTYTAIYLGEEDIAAWADKAVSRRFWRVEDAYADFTAQPKTNDVLPCNGYPVPVQEGQAFALEYILKDGTTQWKYYAADGTVWQEMPSTREYAVELSEDS
;
A
#
# COMPACT_ATOMS: atom_id res chain seq x y z
N MET A 1 4.01 -57.59 -27.37
CA MET A 1 4.85 -57.67 -28.57
C MET A 1 5.69 -56.42 -28.58
N LYS A 2 6.94 -56.41 -28.10
CA LYS A 2 8.21 -56.65 -28.83
C LYS A 2 8.25 -55.73 -30.09
N GLN A 3 9.18 -54.88 -30.31
CA GLN A 3 10.66 -54.84 -30.26
C GLN A 3 11.06 -53.48 -30.87
N ASN A 4 12.10 -52.81 -30.67
CA ASN A 4 13.51 -52.86 -30.39
C ASN A 4 14.16 -51.64 -31.05
N PHE A 5 15.04 -50.96 -30.32
CA PHE A 5 16.45 -50.64 -30.53
C PHE A 5 16.93 -50.17 -31.91
N TRP A 6 17.68 -49.07 -31.98
CA TRP A 6 19.12 -49.08 -32.34
C TRP A 6 19.86 -47.83 -31.93
N LEU A 7 20.95 -48.03 -31.22
CA LEU A 7 22.08 -47.12 -30.97
C LEU A 7 22.97 -47.06 -32.22
N ALA A 8 23.65 -45.94 -32.45
CA ALA A 8 24.96 -45.94 -33.09
C ALA A 8 25.82 -44.79 -32.59
N ALA A 9 26.93 -45.15 -32.00
CA ALA A 9 28.05 -44.31 -31.57
C ALA A 9 29.19 -44.40 -32.60
N ALA A 10 30.18 -43.54 -32.42
CA ALA A 10 31.55 -43.47 -32.97
C ALA A 10 31.73 -42.36 -34.03
N GLY A 11 32.80 -41.59 -34.03
CA GLY A 11 34.11 -41.74 -33.43
C GLY A 11 35.00 -40.53 -33.69
N MET A 12 36.02 -40.49 -32.94
CA MET A 12 37.12 -39.57 -32.71
C MET A 12 38.07 -39.42 -33.91
N ALA A 13 38.57 -38.19 -34.19
CA ALA A 13 39.90 -38.01 -34.76
C ALA A 13 40.56 -36.70 -34.35
N LEU A 14 41.66 -36.84 -33.63
CA LEU A 14 42.67 -35.80 -33.35
C LEU A 14 43.44 -35.49 -34.64
N LEU A 15 43.77 -34.22 -34.85
CA LEU A 15 44.97 -33.82 -35.59
C LEU A 15 45.59 -32.57 -34.96
N LEU A 16 46.76 -32.74 -34.39
CA LEU A 16 47.72 -31.70 -34.02
C LEU A 16 48.32 -31.08 -35.30
N GLY A 17 48.37 -29.77 -35.33
CA GLY A 17 49.15 -29.01 -36.31
C GLY A 17 49.76 -27.79 -35.63
N MET A 18 51.02 -27.88 -35.18
CA MET A 18 51.85 -26.74 -34.80
C MET A 18 52.26 -25.97 -36.06
N CYS A 19 52.02 -24.64 -36.07
CA CYS A 19 52.79 -23.71 -36.87
C CYS A 19 53.05 -22.43 -36.06
N LEU A 20 54.33 -22.25 -35.78
CA LEU A 20 54.95 -21.01 -35.27
C LEU A 20 55.08 -20.01 -36.42
N THR A 21 54.53 -18.79 -36.32
CA THR A 21 55.08 -17.62 -37.04
C THR A 21 54.80 -16.32 -36.31
N ALA A 22 55.87 -15.70 -35.97
CA ALA A 22 56.20 -14.27 -35.85
C ALA A 22 55.19 -13.22 -35.44
N CYS A 23 55.58 -12.52 -34.38
CA CYS A 23 55.00 -11.24 -33.87
C CYS A 23 55.10 -10.09 -34.87
N THR A 24 54.00 -9.38 -35.10
CA THR A 24 53.97 -7.94 -35.42
C THR A 24 52.91 -7.28 -34.51
N PRO A 25 53.23 -6.11 -33.86
CA PRO A 25 52.24 -5.45 -33.05
C PRO A 25 51.38 -4.56 -33.94
N THR A 26 50.14 -4.97 -34.17
CA THR A 26 49.08 -4.10 -34.65
C THR A 26 48.35 -3.54 -33.44
N THR A 27 48.37 -2.23 -33.31
CA THR A 27 47.52 -1.45 -32.42
C THR A 27 46.06 -1.70 -32.77
N GLU A 28 45.40 -2.59 -32.06
CA GLU A 28 43.95 -2.66 -32.04
C GLU A 28 43.45 -1.55 -31.13
N GLU A 29 42.79 -0.56 -31.74
CA GLU A 29 41.88 0.31 -31.03
C GLU A 29 40.84 -0.56 -30.34
N ALA A 30 40.88 -0.60 -28.99
CA ALA A 30 39.85 -1.20 -28.19
C ALA A 30 38.56 -0.44 -28.46
N ALA A 31 37.66 -1.01 -29.23
CA ALA A 31 36.26 -0.62 -29.25
C ALA A 31 35.73 -0.74 -27.82
N VAL A 32 35.56 0.41 -27.17
CA VAL A 32 34.84 0.52 -25.91
C VAL A 32 33.40 0.11 -26.22
N SER A 33 33.09 -1.15 -25.97
CA SER A 33 31.73 -1.63 -25.86
C SER A 33 31.10 -0.81 -24.73
N SER A 34 30.27 0.16 -25.06
CA SER A 34 29.36 0.77 -24.11
C SER A 34 28.45 -0.33 -23.58
N GLN A 35 28.83 -0.92 -22.46
CA GLN A 35 27.88 -1.66 -21.66
C GLN A 35 26.86 -0.61 -21.23
N THR A 36 25.70 -0.57 -21.90
CA THR A 36 24.52 0.06 -21.37
C THR A 36 24.27 -0.63 -20.02
N GLU A 37 24.43 0.13 -18.94
CA GLU A 37 23.98 -0.30 -17.60
C GLU A 37 22.55 -0.86 -17.78
N PRO A 38 22.20 -1.99 -17.14
CA PRO A 38 20.84 -2.48 -17.22
C PRO A 38 19.93 -1.37 -16.69
N GLU A 39 19.01 -0.92 -17.55
CA GLU A 39 18.02 0.10 -17.24
C GLU A 39 17.33 -0.31 -15.93
N THR A 40 17.59 0.42 -14.85
CA THR A 40 17.06 0.11 -13.52
C THR A 40 15.55 0.28 -13.57
N ALA A 41 14.81 -0.69 -13.04
CA ALA A 41 13.36 -0.60 -12.92
C ALA A 41 13.00 0.65 -12.08
N GLY A 42 11.95 1.37 -12.46
CA GLY A 42 11.47 2.54 -11.71
C GLY A 42 10.99 2.19 -10.31
N THR A 43 10.92 3.18 -9.44
CA THR A 43 10.43 3.05 -8.06
C THR A 43 8.90 2.98 -8.03
N VAL A 44 8.37 2.20 -7.11
CA VAL A 44 6.94 2.14 -6.79
C VAL A 44 6.72 2.88 -5.48
N TYR A 45 6.07 4.04 -5.55
CA TYR A 45 5.73 4.86 -4.39
C TYR A 45 4.31 4.56 -3.95
N LEU A 46 4.14 3.88 -2.82
CA LEU A 46 2.85 3.62 -2.22
C LEU A 46 2.53 4.68 -1.15
N TYR A 47 1.35 5.27 -1.23
CA TYR A 47 0.85 6.19 -0.22
C TYR A 47 -0.37 5.56 0.46
N GLY A 48 -0.28 5.47 1.80
CA GLY A 48 -1.34 4.93 2.64
C GLY A 48 -2.20 6.05 3.19
N GLU A 49 -3.51 6.00 2.93
CA GLU A 49 -4.46 7.04 3.34
C GLU A 49 -5.47 6.55 4.39
N GLU A 50 -6.19 7.50 4.98
CA GLU A 50 -7.50 7.33 5.57
C GLU A 50 -8.54 7.85 4.56
N HIS A 51 -9.41 6.95 4.10
CA HIS A 51 -10.36 7.27 3.04
C HIS A 51 -11.20 8.52 3.34
N ALA A 52 -11.41 9.35 2.32
CA ALA A 52 -12.16 10.60 2.35
C ALA A 52 -11.58 11.68 3.30
N ASN A 53 -10.32 11.56 3.69
CA ASN A 53 -9.63 12.60 4.44
C ASN A 53 -9.11 13.67 3.47
N GLU A 54 -9.70 14.86 3.51
CA GLU A 54 -9.42 15.95 2.55
C GLU A 54 -7.95 16.40 2.58
N GLU A 55 -7.30 16.39 3.77
CA GLU A 55 -5.89 16.79 3.88
C GLU A 55 -4.97 15.75 3.22
N MET A 56 -5.27 14.45 3.39
CA MET A 56 -4.50 13.37 2.74
C MET A 56 -4.70 13.38 1.24
N ILE A 57 -5.93 13.55 0.75
CA ILE A 57 -6.24 13.66 -0.68
C ILE A 57 -5.49 14.86 -1.31
N ALA A 58 -5.37 15.98 -0.59
CA ALA A 58 -4.57 17.11 -1.06
C ALA A 58 -3.07 16.78 -1.15
N GLN A 59 -2.53 16.04 -0.18
CA GLN A 59 -1.14 15.59 -0.21
C GLN A 59 -0.89 14.57 -1.34
N GLU A 60 -1.82 13.66 -1.60
CA GLU A 60 -1.75 12.71 -2.71
C GLU A 60 -1.68 13.41 -4.05
N LEU A 61 -2.51 14.43 -4.24
CA LEU A 61 -2.48 15.24 -5.45
C LEU A 61 -1.12 15.94 -5.62
N GLU A 62 -0.60 16.57 -4.55
CA GLU A 62 0.72 17.21 -4.58
C GLU A 62 1.83 16.20 -4.95
N ARG A 63 1.82 15.01 -4.35
CA ARG A 63 2.81 13.96 -4.66
C ARG A 63 2.67 13.46 -6.09
N TRP A 64 1.43 13.29 -6.57
CA TRP A 64 1.22 12.91 -7.96
C TRP A 64 1.72 13.96 -8.94
N GLU A 65 1.43 15.22 -8.71
CA GLU A 65 1.91 16.33 -9.55
C GLU A 65 3.44 16.39 -9.58
N GLU A 66 4.12 16.18 -8.44
CA GLU A 66 5.59 16.10 -8.38
C GLU A 66 6.14 14.93 -9.22
N LEU A 67 5.60 13.72 -9.05
CA LEU A 67 6.01 12.54 -9.80
C LEU A 67 5.68 12.68 -11.29
N TYR A 68 4.53 13.24 -11.62
CA TYR A 68 4.13 13.52 -13.00
C TYR A 68 5.10 14.50 -13.68
N ALA A 69 5.51 15.57 -13.00
CA ALA A 69 6.51 16.51 -13.48
C ALA A 69 7.88 15.83 -13.67
N ALA A 70 8.21 14.82 -12.87
CA ALA A 70 9.41 13.99 -13.01
C ALA A 70 9.30 12.93 -14.13
N GLY A 71 8.14 12.77 -14.77
CA GLY A 71 7.93 11.88 -15.92
C GLY A 71 7.06 10.65 -15.65
N ALA A 72 6.57 10.44 -14.42
CA ALA A 72 5.60 9.39 -14.14
C ALA A 72 4.28 9.66 -14.88
N ARG A 73 3.59 8.58 -15.25
CA ARG A 73 2.28 8.65 -15.94
C ARG A 73 1.28 7.64 -15.40
N ASP A 74 1.71 6.68 -14.62
CA ASP A 74 0.96 5.51 -14.21
C ASP A 74 0.62 5.63 -12.72
N LEU A 75 -0.67 5.82 -12.42
CA LEU A 75 -1.25 5.97 -11.09
C LEU A 75 -2.10 4.76 -10.76
N PHE A 76 -1.67 3.99 -9.76
CA PHE A 76 -2.33 2.81 -9.25
C PHE A 76 -3.32 3.17 -8.14
N LEU A 77 -4.50 2.57 -8.15
CA LEU A 77 -5.59 2.93 -7.26
C LEU A 77 -6.17 1.70 -6.57
N GLU A 78 -6.64 1.88 -5.33
CA GLU A 78 -7.53 0.95 -4.63
C GLU A 78 -8.94 1.03 -5.24
N ASP A 79 -9.02 0.75 -6.53
CA ASP A 79 -10.25 0.72 -7.31
C ASP A 79 -10.24 -0.49 -8.24
N GLY A 80 -11.39 -0.92 -8.72
CA GLY A 80 -11.48 -2.05 -9.64
C GLY A 80 -10.91 -1.72 -11.02
N TYR A 81 -10.48 -2.77 -11.74
CA TYR A 81 -9.95 -2.61 -13.09
C TYR A 81 -10.94 -1.90 -14.03
N ALA A 82 -12.23 -2.28 -13.98
CA ALA A 82 -13.26 -1.67 -14.83
C ALA A 82 -13.46 -0.19 -14.50
N SER A 83 -13.47 0.15 -13.22
CA SER A 83 -13.57 1.52 -12.72
C SER A 83 -12.44 2.38 -13.27
N ALA A 84 -11.19 1.93 -13.17
CA ALA A 84 -10.03 2.64 -13.73
C ALA A 84 -10.08 2.76 -15.25
N GLN A 85 -10.56 1.74 -15.99
CA GLN A 85 -10.75 1.84 -17.43
C GLN A 85 -11.78 2.90 -17.82
N LEU A 86 -12.85 3.10 -17.04
CA LEU A 86 -13.82 4.17 -17.26
C LEU A 86 -13.23 5.55 -16.94
N LEU A 87 -12.40 5.67 -15.90
CA LEU A 87 -11.64 6.89 -15.61
C LEU A 87 -10.67 7.22 -16.75
N ASN A 88 -9.94 6.23 -17.30
CA ASN A 88 -9.08 6.44 -18.46
C ASN A 88 -9.84 6.90 -19.71
N ARG A 89 -11.07 6.43 -19.91
CA ARG A 89 -11.96 6.92 -20.97
C ARG A 89 -12.40 8.36 -20.72
N TRP A 90 -12.74 8.68 -19.47
CA TRP A 90 -13.08 10.03 -19.08
C TRP A 90 -11.91 11.01 -19.28
N MET A 91 -10.67 10.61 -18.98
CA MET A 91 -9.48 11.44 -19.27
C MET A 91 -9.41 11.90 -20.73
N GLN A 92 -9.93 11.12 -21.66
CA GLN A 92 -9.96 11.43 -23.11
C GLN A 92 -11.28 12.07 -23.56
N ALA A 93 -12.28 12.16 -22.70
CA ALA A 93 -13.58 12.74 -23.03
C ALA A 93 -13.59 14.27 -22.95
N GLU A 94 -14.43 14.91 -23.76
CA GLU A 94 -14.61 16.37 -23.75
C GLU A 94 -15.48 16.86 -22.57
N ASP A 95 -16.28 15.94 -21.98
CA ASP A 95 -17.19 16.25 -20.87
C ASP A 95 -16.96 15.32 -19.66
N ASP A 96 -17.66 15.57 -18.57
CA ASP A 96 -17.54 14.84 -17.32
C ASP A 96 -18.65 13.80 -17.11
N ALA A 97 -19.38 13.40 -18.16
CA ALA A 97 -20.48 12.45 -18.02
C ALA A 97 -20.04 11.12 -17.41
N LEU A 98 -18.90 10.57 -17.85
CA LEU A 98 -18.34 9.33 -17.29
C LEU A 98 -17.88 9.49 -15.85
N LEU A 99 -17.26 10.61 -15.46
CA LEU A 99 -16.89 10.89 -14.08
C LEU A 99 -18.14 10.99 -13.19
N ASN A 100 -19.18 11.70 -13.64
CA ASN A 100 -20.42 11.83 -12.89
C ASN A 100 -21.13 10.48 -12.70
N GLU A 101 -21.10 9.59 -13.69
CA GLU A 101 -21.60 8.21 -13.58
C GLU A 101 -20.77 7.39 -12.60
N HIS A 102 -19.44 7.56 -12.63
CA HIS A 102 -18.51 6.91 -11.68
C HIS A 102 -18.87 7.30 -10.24
N PHE A 103 -18.93 8.60 -9.93
CA PHE A 103 -19.27 9.08 -8.58
C PHE A 103 -20.70 8.76 -8.15
N LYS A 104 -21.63 8.70 -9.09
CA LYS A 104 -22.98 8.20 -8.82
C LYS A 104 -23.00 6.74 -8.40
N ALA A 105 -22.14 5.90 -8.99
CA ALA A 105 -22.02 4.50 -8.62
C ALA A 105 -21.35 4.30 -7.25
N LEU A 106 -20.48 5.23 -6.84
CA LEU A 106 -19.79 5.24 -5.55
C LEU A 106 -20.61 5.93 -4.43
N GLN A 107 -21.78 6.48 -4.72
CA GLN A 107 -22.57 7.22 -3.75
C GLN A 107 -22.87 6.37 -2.50
N GLY A 108 -22.58 6.92 -1.32
CA GLY A 108 -22.75 6.23 -0.04
C GLY A 108 -21.55 5.38 0.38
N THR A 109 -20.45 5.43 -0.38
CA THR A 109 -19.13 4.89 0.02
C THR A 109 -18.15 6.03 0.28
N TYR A 110 -17.02 5.74 0.91
CA TYR A 110 -15.95 6.72 1.10
C TYR A 110 -15.42 7.27 -0.24
N GLY A 111 -15.26 6.40 -1.25
CA GLY A 111 -14.80 6.80 -2.59
C GLY A 111 -15.75 7.76 -3.33
N GLY A 112 -17.01 7.88 -2.90
CA GLY A 112 -18.01 8.79 -3.49
C GLY A 112 -17.98 10.22 -2.92
N SER A 113 -16.92 10.64 -2.20
CA SER A 113 -16.82 11.98 -1.62
C SER A 113 -16.54 13.06 -2.67
N GLU A 114 -16.96 14.30 -2.39
CA GLU A 114 -16.69 15.47 -3.25
C GLU A 114 -15.19 15.76 -3.37
N SER A 115 -14.41 15.46 -2.32
CA SER A 115 -12.95 15.65 -2.32
C SER A 115 -12.25 14.73 -3.32
N TYR A 116 -12.67 13.47 -3.45
CA TYR A 116 -12.14 12.57 -4.49
C TYR A 116 -12.59 13.01 -5.89
N GLN A 117 -13.83 13.47 -6.07
CA GLN A 117 -14.23 14.00 -7.36
C GLN A 117 -13.35 15.17 -7.78
N ALA A 118 -13.12 16.13 -6.88
CA ALA A 118 -12.24 17.25 -7.12
C ALA A 118 -10.77 16.84 -7.38
N PHE A 119 -10.29 15.76 -6.74
CA PHE A 119 -8.98 15.18 -6.99
C PHE A 119 -8.83 14.71 -8.44
N TYR A 120 -9.78 13.91 -8.95
CA TYR A 120 -9.74 13.45 -10.34
C TYR A 120 -9.84 14.61 -11.33
N GLU A 121 -10.73 15.59 -11.10
CA GLU A 121 -10.87 16.78 -11.94
C GLU A 121 -9.54 17.57 -12.03
N LYS A 122 -8.82 17.73 -10.91
CA LYS A 122 -7.51 18.37 -10.89
C LYS A 122 -6.45 17.55 -11.61
N ILE A 123 -6.46 16.21 -11.47
CA ILE A 123 -5.55 15.34 -12.23
C ILE A 123 -5.78 15.54 -13.73
N LYS A 124 -7.02 15.53 -14.22
CA LYS A 124 -7.31 15.76 -15.64
C LYS A 124 -6.82 17.12 -16.11
N GLN A 125 -6.93 18.14 -15.27
CA GLN A 125 -6.49 19.50 -15.58
C GLN A 125 -4.96 19.65 -15.58
N ASN A 126 -4.27 19.12 -14.56
CA ASN A 126 -2.86 19.39 -14.30
C ASN A 126 -1.93 18.28 -14.82
N CYS A 127 -2.45 17.04 -14.90
CA CYS A 127 -1.72 15.83 -15.26
C CYS A 127 -2.45 15.02 -16.34
N PRO A 128 -2.76 15.62 -17.54
CA PRO A 128 -3.70 15.06 -18.52
C PRO A 128 -3.26 13.75 -19.17
N GLU A 129 -1.98 13.36 -19.06
CA GLU A 129 -1.46 12.09 -19.57
C GLU A 129 -1.48 10.97 -18.52
N THR A 130 -2.12 11.18 -17.37
CA THR A 130 -2.25 10.16 -16.33
C THR A 130 -3.02 8.95 -16.85
N ILE A 131 -2.48 7.76 -16.56
CA ILE A 131 -3.11 6.46 -16.80
C ILE A 131 -3.41 5.83 -15.44
N PHE A 132 -4.69 5.57 -15.19
CA PHE A 132 -5.14 4.92 -13.96
C PHE A 132 -5.09 3.40 -14.09
N HIS A 133 -4.55 2.74 -13.08
CA HIS A 133 -4.49 1.28 -12.93
C HIS A 133 -5.30 0.87 -11.69
N GLY A 134 -6.48 0.30 -11.91
CA GLY A 134 -7.30 -0.25 -10.83
C GLY A 134 -6.85 -1.66 -10.49
N THR A 135 -6.51 -1.90 -9.23
CA THR A 135 -5.92 -3.18 -8.81
C THR A 135 -6.69 -3.87 -7.70
N ASP A 136 -7.72 -3.24 -7.16
CA ASP A 136 -8.66 -3.90 -6.24
C ASP A 136 -9.67 -4.77 -7.01
N ILE A 137 -10.47 -5.52 -6.28
CA ILE A 137 -11.66 -6.17 -6.81
C ILE A 137 -12.67 -5.13 -7.30
N GLU A 138 -13.54 -5.46 -8.24
CA GLU A 138 -14.53 -4.53 -8.76
C GLU A 138 -15.74 -4.42 -7.83
N HIS A 139 -15.64 -3.63 -6.76
CA HIS A 139 -16.74 -3.45 -5.82
C HIS A 139 -18.03 -2.99 -6.50
N GLN A 140 -17.90 -2.16 -7.53
CA GLN A 140 -19.02 -1.62 -8.32
C GLN A 140 -19.33 -2.49 -9.54
N TYR A 141 -19.15 -3.82 -9.46
CA TYR A 141 -19.30 -4.73 -10.60
C TYR A 141 -20.68 -4.67 -11.26
N ARG A 142 -21.76 -4.37 -10.49
CA ARG A 142 -23.12 -4.29 -11.03
C ARG A 142 -23.40 -3.04 -11.85
N SER A 143 -22.65 -1.97 -11.61
CA SER A 143 -22.74 -0.69 -12.34
C SER A 143 -21.52 -0.54 -13.25
N LEU A 144 -20.38 -0.10 -12.72
CA LEU A 144 -19.18 0.23 -13.49
C LEU A 144 -18.59 -0.99 -14.21
N GLY A 145 -18.56 -2.18 -13.56
CA GLY A 145 -18.09 -3.40 -14.19
C GLY A 145 -18.85 -3.76 -15.47
N TYR A 146 -20.19 -3.83 -15.40
CA TYR A 146 -21.01 -4.13 -16.58
C TYR A 146 -21.06 -2.98 -17.59
N GLN A 147 -20.94 -1.73 -17.15
CA GLN A 147 -20.83 -0.57 -18.04
C GLN A 147 -19.54 -0.68 -18.89
N CYS A 148 -18.40 -0.97 -18.28
CA CYS A 148 -17.14 -1.15 -18.99
C CYS A 148 -17.22 -2.29 -20.03
N LEU A 149 -17.80 -3.45 -19.67
CA LEU A 149 -18.05 -4.53 -20.64
C LEU A 149 -18.92 -4.08 -21.80
N THR A 150 -19.91 -3.23 -21.54
CA THR A 150 -20.81 -2.70 -22.59
C THR A 150 -20.05 -1.82 -23.58
N TYR A 151 -19.17 -0.91 -23.07
CA TYR A 151 -18.31 -0.10 -23.93
C TYR A 151 -17.35 -0.96 -24.78
N LEU A 152 -16.65 -1.90 -24.13
CA LEU A 152 -15.72 -2.79 -24.85
C LEU A 152 -16.44 -3.63 -25.91
N ALA A 153 -17.64 -4.13 -25.59
CA ALA A 153 -18.46 -4.88 -26.54
C ALA A 153 -18.91 -4.03 -27.75
N ALA A 154 -19.31 -2.77 -27.52
CA ALA A 154 -19.67 -1.84 -28.58
C ALA A 154 -18.50 -1.49 -29.51
N GLU A 155 -17.26 -1.52 -28.97
CA GLU A 155 -16.03 -1.36 -29.74
C GLU A 155 -15.55 -2.65 -30.43
N GLY A 156 -16.29 -3.73 -30.35
CA GLY A 156 -15.92 -5.02 -30.93
C GLY A 156 -14.78 -5.75 -30.20
N LYS A 157 -14.51 -5.40 -28.93
CA LYS A 157 -13.38 -5.91 -28.11
C LYS A 157 -13.78 -7.06 -27.18
N LYS A 158 -14.82 -7.83 -27.50
CA LYS A 158 -15.27 -8.95 -26.61
C LYS A 158 -14.22 -10.04 -26.43
N ASP A 159 -13.32 -10.20 -27.38
CA ASP A 159 -12.25 -11.20 -27.34
C ASP A 159 -10.91 -10.58 -26.93
N SER A 160 -10.90 -9.36 -26.44
CA SER A 160 -9.68 -8.67 -26.04
C SER A 160 -9.22 -9.05 -24.60
N PRO A 161 -7.91 -8.91 -24.31
CA PRO A 161 -7.40 -9.09 -22.95
C PRO A 161 -8.09 -8.17 -21.93
N GLU A 162 -8.39 -6.93 -22.31
CA GLU A 162 -9.07 -5.96 -21.45
C GLU A 162 -10.47 -6.44 -21.06
N TYR A 163 -11.23 -7.01 -22.01
CA TYR A 163 -12.56 -7.56 -21.71
C TYR A 163 -12.48 -8.74 -20.74
N ALA A 164 -11.48 -9.62 -20.95
CA ALA A 164 -11.25 -10.75 -20.06
C ALA A 164 -10.86 -10.29 -18.64
N GLN A 165 -10.06 -9.23 -18.52
CA GLN A 165 -9.64 -8.68 -17.23
C GLN A 165 -10.79 -7.99 -16.49
N VAL A 166 -11.70 -7.30 -17.19
CA VAL A 166 -12.95 -6.80 -16.59
C VAL A 166 -13.81 -7.94 -16.07
N LEU A 167 -13.94 -9.04 -16.83
CA LEU A 167 -14.68 -10.21 -16.36
C LEU A 167 -14.04 -10.82 -15.11
N GLU A 168 -12.73 -10.90 -15.06
CA GLU A 168 -11.98 -11.40 -13.90
C GLU A 168 -12.24 -10.54 -12.66
N SER A 169 -12.10 -9.21 -12.75
CA SER A 169 -12.34 -8.29 -11.64
C SER A 169 -13.78 -8.36 -11.10
N ILE A 170 -14.76 -8.57 -12.00
CA ILE A 170 -16.15 -8.83 -11.64
C ILE A 170 -16.29 -10.18 -10.88
N GLN A 171 -15.57 -11.21 -11.29
CA GLN A 171 -15.60 -12.51 -10.59
C GLN A 171 -14.92 -12.44 -9.23
N GLN A 172 -13.81 -11.71 -9.12
CA GLN A 172 -13.16 -11.44 -7.83
C GLN A 172 -14.14 -10.75 -6.86
N ALA A 173 -14.85 -9.73 -7.30
CA ALA A 173 -15.86 -9.06 -6.46
C ALA A 173 -16.99 -10.02 -6.04
N LYS A 174 -17.53 -10.83 -6.96
CA LYS A 174 -18.57 -11.80 -6.64
C LYS A 174 -18.10 -12.85 -5.61
N GLN A 175 -16.85 -13.28 -5.71
CA GLN A 175 -16.27 -14.24 -4.77
C GLN A 175 -16.10 -13.60 -3.39
N TYR A 176 -15.57 -12.38 -3.32
CA TYR A 176 -15.47 -11.60 -2.09
C TYR A 176 -16.83 -11.49 -1.39
N TYR A 177 -17.84 -11.00 -2.11
CA TYR A 177 -19.19 -10.85 -1.55
C TYR A 177 -19.85 -12.19 -1.19
N SER A 178 -19.48 -13.30 -1.83
CA SER A 178 -19.98 -14.64 -1.45
C SER A 178 -19.48 -15.05 -0.07
N TYR A 179 -18.24 -14.69 0.28
CA TYR A 179 -17.69 -14.90 1.62
C TYR A 179 -18.38 -13.98 2.64
N SER A 180 -18.44 -12.68 2.35
CA SER A 180 -19.04 -11.69 3.25
C SER A 180 -20.51 -12.01 3.55
N TYR A 181 -21.33 -12.32 2.54
CA TYR A 181 -22.74 -12.71 2.77
C TYR A 181 -22.90 -14.04 3.51
N ALA A 182 -21.89 -14.88 3.53
CA ALA A 182 -21.84 -16.08 4.33
C ALA A 182 -21.36 -15.84 5.78
N GLY A 183 -21.08 -14.59 6.17
CA GLY A 183 -20.54 -14.24 7.49
C GLY A 183 -19.09 -14.65 7.68
N LYS A 184 -18.30 -14.73 6.59
CA LYS A 184 -16.92 -15.14 6.54
C LYS A 184 -16.05 -13.93 6.18
N GLU A 185 -16.11 -12.90 7.02
CA GLU A 185 -15.44 -11.63 6.75
C GLU A 185 -13.90 -11.75 6.68
N ALA A 186 -13.31 -12.59 7.55
CA ALA A 186 -11.87 -12.82 7.53
C ALA A 186 -11.42 -13.48 6.21
N GLU A 187 -12.14 -14.50 5.74
CA GLU A 187 -11.84 -15.14 4.45
C GLU A 187 -12.08 -14.18 3.27
N ALA A 188 -13.07 -13.28 3.38
CA ALA A 188 -13.32 -12.25 2.38
C ALA A 188 -12.15 -11.27 2.28
N ASP A 189 -11.67 -10.75 3.42
CA ASP A 189 -10.57 -9.79 3.48
C ASP A 189 -9.24 -10.40 3.03
N VAL A 190 -8.93 -11.64 3.46
CA VAL A 190 -7.77 -12.40 2.96
C VAL A 190 -7.83 -12.59 1.44
N TYR A 191 -8.99 -12.93 0.91
CA TYR A 191 -9.18 -13.10 -0.52
C TYR A 191 -8.95 -11.77 -1.28
N ARG A 192 -9.53 -10.66 -0.79
CA ARG A 192 -9.36 -9.33 -1.38
C ARG A 192 -7.90 -8.88 -1.37
N GLU A 193 -7.21 -9.04 -0.23
CA GLU A 193 -5.80 -8.66 -0.08
C GLU A 193 -4.92 -9.36 -1.12
N ASN A 194 -5.13 -10.68 -1.29
CA ASN A 194 -4.39 -11.44 -2.30
C ASN A 194 -4.74 -11.01 -3.73
N CYS A 195 -6.03 -10.78 -4.03
CA CYS A 195 -6.45 -10.27 -5.34
C CYS A 195 -5.79 -8.92 -5.65
N MET A 196 -5.76 -8.01 -4.68
CA MET A 196 -5.16 -6.68 -4.84
C MET A 196 -3.67 -6.77 -5.15
N ALA A 197 -2.94 -7.62 -4.41
CA ALA A 197 -1.52 -7.86 -4.65
C ALA A 197 -1.26 -8.49 -6.03
N GLU A 198 -2.02 -9.52 -6.41
CA GLU A 198 -1.88 -10.20 -7.70
C GLU A 198 -2.23 -9.27 -8.88
N ASN A 199 -3.29 -8.47 -8.75
CA ASN A 199 -3.69 -7.49 -9.75
C ASN A 199 -2.60 -6.41 -9.92
N PHE A 200 -2.08 -5.87 -8.82
CA PHE A 200 -0.98 -4.89 -8.86
C PHE A 200 0.26 -5.47 -9.56
N MET A 201 0.68 -6.67 -9.19
CA MET A 201 1.83 -7.32 -9.80
C MET A 201 1.63 -7.53 -11.30
N ARG A 202 0.46 -7.94 -11.73
CA ARG A 202 0.13 -8.13 -13.14
C ARG A 202 0.24 -6.82 -13.93
N GLU A 203 -0.36 -5.74 -13.43
CA GLU A 203 -0.31 -4.43 -14.09
C GLU A 203 1.12 -3.88 -14.14
N LEU A 204 1.86 -3.98 -13.03
CA LEU A 204 3.25 -3.52 -12.96
C LEU A 204 4.17 -4.32 -13.87
N ASP A 205 4.06 -5.64 -13.90
CA ASP A 205 4.87 -6.49 -14.81
C ASP A 205 4.55 -6.18 -16.29
N ALA A 206 3.28 -5.93 -16.62
CA ALA A 206 2.88 -5.54 -17.98
C ALA A 206 3.39 -4.14 -18.35
N LEU A 207 3.47 -3.22 -17.39
CA LEU A 207 4.05 -1.90 -17.57
C LEU A 207 5.57 -1.99 -17.76
N ASP A 208 6.27 -2.72 -16.89
CA ASP A 208 7.73 -2.92 -16.93
C ASP A 208 8.21 -3.56 -18.25
N ALA A 209 7.39 -4.40 -18.85
CA ALA A 209 7.68 -4.98 -20.16
C ALA A 209 7.71 -3.93 -21.29
N LYS A 210 7.09 -2.76 -21.08
CA LYS A 210 7.00 -1.66 -22.05
C LYS A 210 7.94 -0.50 -21.72
N LYS A 211 8.00 -0.13 -20.44
CA LYS A 211 8.81 0.99 -19.93
C LYS A 211 9.12 0.77 -18.44
N LYS A 212 10.25 1.29 -17.99
CA LYS A 212 10.68 1.23 -16.59
C LYS A 212 10.63 2.64 -15.99
N THR A 213 9.45 3.07 -15.61
CA THR A 213 9.21 4.40 -15.02
C THR A 213 8.76 4.28 -13.58
N ASP A 214 8.94 5.35 -12.83
CA ASP A 214 8.35 5.48 -11.50
C ASP A 214 6.83 5.44 -11.60
N VAL A 215 6.19 4.80 -10.62
CA VAL A 215 4.74 4.74 -10.50
C VAL A 215 4.32 5.13 -9.09
N MET A 216 3.10 5.64 -8.97
CA MET A 216 2.50 5.94 -7.67
C MET A 216 1.30 5.02 -7.44
N GLY A 217 1.07 4.63 -6.19
CA GLY A 217 -0.11 3.90 -5.76
C GLY A 217 -0.75 4.55 -4.53
N ILE A 218 -2.07 4.69 -4.53
CA ILE A 218 -2.89 5.26 -3.46
C ILE A 218 -3.82 4.17 -2.93
N TYR A 219 -3.69 3.85 -1.65
CA TYR A 219 -4.44 2.78 -0.99
C TYR A 219 -4.72 3.13 0.46
N GLY A 220 -5.76 2.58 1.04
CA GLY A 220 -5.95 2.61 2.48
C GLY A 220 -4.69 2.12 3.21
N ALA A 221 -4.27 2.84 4.25
CA ALA A 221 -2.98 2.63 4.91
C ALA A 221 -2.78 1.21 5.46
N VAL A 222 -3.85 0.48 5.72
CA VAL A 222 -3.79 -0.92 6.16
C VAL A 222 -3.21 -1.87 5.11
N HIS A 223 -3.19 -1.46 3.83
CA HIS A 223 -2.67 -2.24 2.70
C HIS A 223 -1.24 -1.86 2.31
N THR A 224 -0.67 -0.79 2.88
CA THR A 224 0.59 -0.18 2.41
C THR A 224 1.80 -0.42 3.30
N ALA A 225 1.65 -1.08 4.45
CA ALA A 225 2.78 -1.38 5.34
C ALA A 225 3.70 -2.46 4.75
N LEU A 226 5.01 -2.15 4.61
CA LEU A 226 5.97 -3.03 3.93
C LEU A 226 6.28 -4.35 4.65
N ASP A 227 5.98 -4.43 5.93
CA ASP A 227 6.08 -5.61 6.80
C ASP A 227 4.73 -5.97 7.45
N GLY A 228 3.66 -5.28 7.01
CA GLY A 228 2.31 -5.45 7.53
C GLY A 228 1.69 -6.79 7.15
N MET A 229 0.78 -7.23 8.02
CA MET A 229 -0.10 -8.37 7.78
C MET A 229 -1.52 -7.87 7.52
N ASN A 230 -2.37 -8.74 6.97
CA ASN A 230 -3.78 -8.45 6.80
C ASN A 230 -4.37 -7.91 8.12
N TYR A 231 -5.10 -6.81 8.04
CA TYR A 231 -5.54 -6.03 9.19
C TYR A 231 -6.59 -6.76 10.05
N ARG A 232 -7.29 -7.76 9.49
CA ARG A 232 -8.36 -8.43 10.23
C ARG A 232 -7.86 -9.60 11.07
N ASP A 233 -7.07 -10.49 10.51
CA ASP A 233 -6.69 -11.73 11.18
C ASP A 233 -5.17 -11.99 11.19
N GLY A 234 -4.40 -11.18 10.48
CA GLY A 234 -2.94 -11.30 10.43
C GLY A 234 -2.43 -12.60 9.79
N THR A 235 -3.25 -13.31 9.00
CA THR A 235 -2.87 -14.62 8.45
C THR A 235 -2.10 -14.56 7.17
N VAL A 236 -2.24 -13.47 6.40
CA VAL A 236 -1.49 -13.23 5.16
C VAL A 236 -0.81 -11.87 5.19
N PRO A 237 0.33 -11.70 4.50
CA PRO A 237 0.93 -10.38 4.33
C PRO A 237 -0.04 -9.42 3.62
N CYS A 238 -0.06 -8.14 4.01
CA CYS A 238 -0.83 -7.13 3.28
C CYS A 238 -0.24 -6.91 1.88
N MET A 239 -0.96 -6.20 1.01
CA MET A 239 -0.57 -5.98 -0.39
C MET A 239 0.88 -5.48 -0.52
N ALA A 240 1.25 -4.40 0.16
CA ALA A 240 2.60 -3.82 0.05
C ALA A 240 3.70 -4.76 0.54
N ASN A 241 3.44 -5.58 1.57
CA ASN A 241 4.37 -6.61 2.03
C ASN A 241 4.55 -7.69 0.95
N GLN A 242 3.48 -8.15 0.31
CA GLN A 242 3.57 -9.11 -0.81
C GLN A 242 4.34 -8.50 -2.01
N LEU A 243 4.11 -7.23 -2.33
CA LEU A 243 4.87 -6.51 -3.37
C LEU A 243 6.35 -6.41 -3.02
N ARG A 244 6.67 -6.06 -1.77
CA ARG A 244 8.07 -5.99 -1.30
C ARG A 244 8.77 -7.35 -1.37
N GLN A 245 8.09 -8.44 -1.05
CA GLN A 245 8.65 -9.79 -1.18
C GLN A 245 9.06 -10.10 -2.62
N LYS A 246 8.32 -9.60 -3.62
CA LYS A 246 8.61 -9.83 -5.04
C LYS A 246 9.61 -8.83 -5.62
N TYR A 247 9.46 -7.55 -5.31
CA TYR A 247 10.20 -6.46 -5.98
C TYR A 247 11.27 -5.81 -5.10
N GLY A 248 11.41 -6.23 -3.83
CA GLY A 248 12.45 -5.76 -2.91
C GLY A 248 12.36 -4.26 -2.60
N GLU A 249 13.51 -3.62 -2.55
CA GLU A 249 13.68 -2.19 -2.21
C GLU A 249 13.11 -1.22 -3.28
N ARG A 250 12.63 -1.74 -4.39
CA ARG A 250 11.89 -0.97 -5.38
C ARG A 250 10.56 -0.41 -4.82
N ILE A 251 9.99 -1.12 -3.84
CA ILE A 251 8.75 -0.70 -3.20
C ILE A 251 9.07 0.23 -2.04
N VAL A 252 8.60 1.47 -2.13
CA VAL A 252 8.70 2.49 -1.09
C VAL A 252 7.28 2.82 -0.64
N SER A 253 7.05 2.90 0.65
CA SER A 253 5.73 3.20 1.21
C SER A 253 5.79 4.32 2.22
N LYS A 254 4.76 5.17 2.22
CA LYS A 254 4.55 6.25 3.15
C LYS A 254 3.10 6.25 3.64
N ASP A 255 2.92 6.08 4.94
CA ASP A 255 1.62 6.24 5.59
C ASP A 255 1.34 7.74 5.78
N LEU A 256 0.34 8.28 5.06
CA LEU A 256 -0.03 9.69 5.12
C LEU A 256 -0.74 10.05 6.43
N ARG A 257 -1.30 9.08 7.14
CA ARG A 257 -1.87 9.29 8.47
C ARG A 257 -0.81 9.74 9.47
N SER A 258 0.44 9.37 9.23
CA SER A 258 1.59 9.79 10.02
C SER A 258 2.14 11.17 9.63
N ASN A 259 1.52 11.81 8.61
CA ASN A 259 1.89 13.13 8.10
C ASN A 259 1.06 14.28 8.68
N SER A 260 0.79 14.30 9.96
CA SER A 260 0.80 15.61 10.58
C SER A 260 2.14 16.27 10.23
N LYS A 261 2.20 17.56 9.98
CA LYS A 261 3.39 18.36 9.59
C LYS A 261 4.64 18.18 10.48
N ASP A 262 4.60 17.20 11.34
CA ASP A 262 5.62 16.75 12.25
C ASP A 262 6.01 15.31 11.89
N LEU A 263 7.08 15.14 11.10
CA LEU A 263 7.92 13.93 11.13
C LEU A 263 8.07 13.48 12.58
N PRO A 264 8.24 12.16 12.88
CA PRO A 264 8.47 11.72 14.25
C PRO A 264 9.53 12.61 14.87
N LYS A 265 9.10 13.66 15.60
CA LYS A 265 10.02 14.52 16.30
C LYS A 265 10.52 13.71 17.47
N GLU A 266 11.77 13.31 17.36
CA GLU A 266 12.47 12.84 18.54
C GLU A 266 12.44 13.94 19.58
N THR A 267 11.90 13.63 20.71
CA THR A 267 11.82 14.50 21.89
C THR A 267 12.20 13.69 23.12
N THR A 268 12.15 14.30 24.26
CA THR A 268 12.30 13.59 25.54
C THR A 268 11.04 13.71 26.36
N LEU A 269 10.62 12.62 27.00
CA LEU A 269 9.57 12.61 28.00
C LEU A 269 10.17 12.20 29.33
N THR A 270 9.86 12.98 30.39
CA THR A 270 10.19 12.59 31.74
C THR A 270 8.97 11.91 32.37
N ILE A 271 9.10 10.61 32.65
CA ILE A 271 8.02 9.77 33.19
C ILE A 271 8.52 9.16 34.47
N ALA A 272 7.80 9.38 35.58
CA ALA A 272 8.18 8.91 36.93
C ALA A 272 9.63 9.29 37.34
N GLY A 273 10.05 10.52 36.98
CA GLY A 273 11.40 11.02 37.30
C GLY A 273 12.54 10.48 36.39
N LYS A 274 12.25 9.63 35.43
CA LYS A 274 13.23 9.12 34.46
C LYS A 274 12.95 9.72 33.08
N THR A 275 14.00 10.19 32.39
CA THR A 275 13.91 10.78 31.07
C THR A 275 14.16 9.70 30.02
N TYR A 276 13.28 9.63 29.02
CA TYR A 276 13.33 8.70 27.88
C TYR A 276 13.35 9.47 26.57
N THR A 277 13.98 8.92 25.58
CA THR A 277 13.73 9.34 24.18
C THR A 277 12.32 8.93 23.79
N ALA A 278 11.56 9.86 23.21
CA ALA A 278 10.21 9.62 22.77
C ALA A 278 10.04 10.09 21.31
N ILE A 279 9.33 9.30 20.53
CA ILE A 279 9.04 9.57 19.14
C ILE A 279 7.57 9.90 19.02
N TYR A 280 7.25 11.14 18.62
CA TYR A 280 5.87 11.55 18.35
C TYR A 280 5.32 10.83 17.14
N LEU A 281 4.16 10.18 17.30
CA LEU A 281 3.55 9.35 16.26
C LEU A 281 2.32 9.99 15.61
N GLY A 282 1.75 11.04 16.22
CA GLY A 282 0.57 11.73 15.69
C GLY A 282 -0.47 12.05 16.75
N GLU A 283 -1.55 12.72 16.31
CA GLU A 283 -2.72 13.09 17.13
C GLU A 283 -3.99 12.56 16.42
N GLU A 284 -4.96 12.12 17.22
CA GLU A 284 -6.25 11.64 16.75
C GLU A 284 -7.36 12.47 17.42
N ASP A 285 -8.33 12.95 16.62
CA ASP A 285 -9.57 13.54 17.14
C ASP A 285 -10.51 12.43 17.61
N ILE A 286 -10.86 12.45 18.89
CA ILE A 286 -11.74 11.45 19.51
C ILE A 286 -13.02 12.07 20.10
N ALA A 287 -13.27 13.35 19.81
CA ALA A 287 -14.39 14.10 20.40
C ALA A 287 -15.77 13.47 20.10
N ALA A 288 -15.90 12.78 18.96
CA ALA A 288 -17.17 12.20 18.52
C ALA A 288 -17.61 10.99 19.35
N TRP A 289 -16.66 10.25 19.94
CA TRP A 289 -16.95 9.00 20.66
C TRP A 289 -16.38 8.94 22.09
N ALA A 290 -15.47 9.84 22.46
CA ALA A 290 -14.92 9.87 23.80
C ALA A 290 -15.75 10.75 24.74
N ASP A 291 -16.10 10.22 25.93
CA ASP A 291 -16.92 10.95 26.90
C ASP A 291 -16.24 12.20 27.43
N LYS A 292 -14.94 12.16 27.72
CA LYS A 292 -14.20 13.18 28.43
C LYS A 292 -13.11 13.87 27.65
N ALA A 293 -12.56 13.25 26.61
CA ALA A 293 -11.47 13.78 25.83
C ALA A 293 -11.95 14.32 24.48
N VAL A 294 -11.18 15.23 23.89
CA VAL A 294 -11.36 15.77 22.54
C VAL A 294 -10.36 15.18 21.56
N SER A 295 -9.11 14.98 21.98
CA SER A 295 -8.09 14.33 21.17
C SER A 295 -7.13 13.52 22.03
N ARG A 296 -6.35 12.67 21.38
CA ARG A 296 -5.23 11.97 22.01
C ARG A 296 -4.00 12.02 21.13
N ARG A 297 -2.82 12.20 21.74
CA ARG A 297 -1.52 12.20 21.10
C ARG A 297 -0.75 10.96 21.49
N PHE A 298 0.04 10.45 20.55
CA PHE A 298 0.77 9.20 20.70
C PHE A 298 2.27 9.44 20.66
N TRP A 299 2.99 8.84 21.61
CA TRP A 299 4.45 8.74 21.59
C TRP A 299 4.88 7.28 21.77
N ARG A 300 5.81 6.82 20.95
CA ARG A 300 6.58 5.62 21.27
C ARG A 300 7.74 6.04 22.16
N VAL A 301 7.90 5.34 23.31
CA VAL A 301 8.90 5.68 24.33
C VAL A 301 10.00 4.62 24.28
N GLU A 302 11.17 5.01 23.80
CA GLU A 302 12.29 4.11 23.63
C GLU A 302 12.84 3.64 24.98
N ASP A 303 13.22 2.37 25.07
CA ASP A 303 13.78 1.71 26.26
C ASP A 303 12.88 1.71 27.52
N ALA A 304 11.59 2.10 27.40
CA ALA A 304 10.68 2.18 28.53
C ALA A 304 9.91 0.87 28.82
N TYR A 305 9.95 -0.12 27.93
CA TYR A 305 9.15 -1.34 28.04
C TYR A 305 9.32 -2.08 29.37
N ALA A 306 10.57 -2.31 29.79
CA ALA A 306 10.86 -3.00 31.04
C ALA A 306 10.38 -2.21 32.27
N ASP A 307 10.50 -0.87 32.25
CA ASP A 307 10.08 0.00 33.33
C ASP A 307 8.55 0.06 33.46
N PHE A 308 7.83 0.13 32.32
CA PHE A 308 6.37 0.14 32.31
C PHE A 308 5.82 -1.22 32.76
N THR A 309 6.34 -2.32 32.21
CA THR A 309 5.87 -3.66 32.55
C THR A 309 6.21 -4.12 33.96
N ALA A 310 7.12 -3.44 34.64
CA ALA A 310 7.37 -3.61 36.07
C ALA A 310 6.28 -2.99 36.97
N GLN A 311 5.42 -2.12 36.42
CA GLN A 311 4.33 -1.47 37.16
C GLN A 311 3.06 -2.34 37.17
N PRO A 312 2.11 -2.06 38.10
CA PRO A 312 0.83 -2.76 38.10
C PRO A 312 0.04 -2.56 36.80
N LYS A 313 -0.54 -3.63 36.28
CA LYS A 313 -1.45 -3.57 35.13
C LYS A 313 -2.78 -2.96 35.56
N THR A 314 -3.36 -2.14 34.69
CA THR A 314 -4.76 -1.72 34.78
C THR A 314 -5.66 -2.65 33.97
N ASN A 315 -6.98 -2.37 33.98
CA ASN A 315 -7.95 -3.10 33.16
C ASN A 315 -8.08 -2.51 31.74
N ASP A 316 -7.40 -1.39 31.46
CA ASP A 316 -7.50 -0.72 30.16
C ASP A 316 -6.59 -1.39 29.13
N VAL A 317 -7.12 -1.53 27.92
CA VAL A 317 -6.43 -2.08 26.76
C VAL A 317 -6.69 -1.20 25.54
N LEU A 318 -5.69 -1.04 24.71
CA LEU A 318 -5.83 -0.36 23.43
C LEU A 318 -5.44 -1.33 22.32
N PRO A 319 -6.37 -1.67 21.40
CA PRO A 319 -6.05 -2.51 20.24
C PRO A 319 -4.93 -1.90 19.40
N CYS A 320 -4.06 -2.74 18.83
CA CYS A 320 -2.92 -2.28 18.05
C CYS A 320 -3.32 -1.50 16.78
N ASN A 321 -4.50 -1.75 16.23
CA ASN A 321 -5.07 -0.97 15.14
C ASN A 321 -5.59 0.43 15.57
N GLY A 322 -5.62 0.75 16.85
CA GLY A 322 -5.91 2.07 17.39
C GLY A 322 -4.68 2.98 17.51
N TYR A 323 -3.53 2.56 16.96
CA TYR A 323 -2.31 3.37 16.90
C TYR A 323 -2.08 3.86 15.45
N PRO A 324 -1.50 5.07 15.29
CA PRO A 324 -1.19 5.60 13.96
C PRO A 324 -0.03 4.90 13.24
N VAL A 325 0.61 3.93 13.91
CA VAL A 325 1.73 3.14 13.38
C VAL A 325 1.57 1.69 13.78
N PRO A 326 2.17 0.73 13.04
CA PRO A 326 2.21 -0.66 13.46
C PRO A 326 2.86 -0.83 14.83
N VAL A 327 2.19 -1.58 15.72
CA VAL A 327 2.67 -1.88 17.06
C VAL A 327 3.35 -3.24 17.08
N GLN A 328 4.57 -3.30 17.62
CA GLN A 328 5.34 -4.53 17.78
C GLN A 328 5.44 -4.92 19.26
N GLU A 329 5.47 -6.21 19.53
CA GLU A 329 5.70 -6.72 20.89
C GLU A 329 7.04 -6.19 21.45
N GLY A 330 7.04 -5.79 22.71
CA GLY A 330 8.21 -5.18 23.37
C GLY A 330 8.28 -3.65 23.24
N GLN A 331 7.36 -2.99 22.53
CA GLN A 331 7.28 -1.53 22.48
C GLN A 331 6.48 -0.95 23.65
N ALA A 332 6.86 0.27 24.03
CA ALA A 332 6.16 1.07 25.05
C ALA A 332 5.65 2.38 24.45
N PHE A 333 4.49 2.83 24.91
CA PHE A 333 3.80 4.01 24.40
C PHE A 333 3.31 4.90 25.56
N ALA A 334 3.42 6.22 25.37
CA ALA A 334 2.76 7.21 26.21
C ALA A 334 1.66 7.90 25.39
N LEU A 335 0.45 7.98 25.93
CA LEU A 335 -0.68 8.65 25.30
C LEU A 335 -1.12 9.84 26.16
N GLU A 336 -1.17 11.02 25.55
CA GLU A 336 -1.69 12.24 26.15
C GLU A 336 -3.12 12.48 25.68
N TYR A 337 -4.07 12.39 26.57
CA TYR A 337 -5.46 12.72 26.30
C TYR A 337 -5.72 14.19 26.62
N ILE A 338 -6.16 14.96 25.66
CA ILE A 338 -6.62 16.34 25.83
C ILE A 338 -8.09 16.28 26.24
N LEU A 339 -8.42 16.72 27.43
CA LEU A 339 -9.77 16.64 27.99
C LEU A 339 -10.62 17.84 27.56
N LYS A 340 -11.95 17.68 27.62
CA LYS A 340 -12.93 18.73 27.23
C LYS A 340 -12.83 20.01 28.09
N ASP A 341 -12.24 19.93 29.29
CA ASP A 341 -11.96 21.06 30.14
C ASP A 341 -10.61 21.75 29.90
N GLY A 342 -9.86 21.27 28.89
CA GLY A 342 -8.56 21.80 28.50
C GLY A 342 -7.38 21.23 29.30
N THR A 343 -7.62 20.33 30.24
CA THR A 343 -6.55 19.63 30.98
C THR A 343 -6.05 18.42 30.18
N THR A 344 -4.92 17.87 30.62
CA THR A 344 -4.34 16.68 29.97
C THR A 344 -4.28 15.50 30.94
N GLN A 345 -4.43 14.30 30.42
CA GLN A 345 -4.26 13.05 31.16
C GLN A 345 -3.31 12.14 30.39
N TRP A 346 -2.26 11.67 31.06
CA TRP A 346 -1.32 10.72 30.48
C TRP A 346 -1.70 9.30 30.88
N LYS A 347 -1.52 8.38 29.90
CA LYS A 347 -1.63 6.93 30.06
C LYS A 347 -0.45 6.24 29.43
N TYR A 348 -0.01 5.13 30.01
CA TYR A 348 1.19 4.42 29.59
C TYR A 348 0.86 2.98 29.25
N TYR A 349 1.22 2.58 28.05
CA TYR A 349 0.88 1.27 27.52
C TYR A 349 2.14 0.52 27.09
N ALA A 350 2.07 -0.81 27.14
CA ALA A 350 3.10 -1.68 26.57
C ALA A 350 2.47 -2.80 25.74
N ALA A 351 3.12 -3.14 24.63
CA ALA A 351 2.78 -4.28 23.79
C ALA A 351 3.37 -5.57 24.41
N ASP A 352 2.67 -6.11 25.40
CA ASP A 352 3.10 -7.21 26.25
C ASP A 352 2.54 -8.58 25.84
N GLY A 353 2.08 -8.71 24.58
CA GLY A 353 1.41 -9.90 24.07
C GLY A 353 -0.07 -9.99 24.48
N THR A 354 -0.65 -8.92 25.06
CA THR A 354 -2.08 -8.88 25.37
C THR A 354 -2.91 -9.01 24.10
N VAL A 355 -3.94 -9.86 24.14
CA VAL A 355 -4.97 -9.99 23.10
C VAL A 355 -6.32 -9.59 23.71
N TRP A 356 -7.09 -8.77 23.02
CA TRP A 356 -8.43 -8.36 23.39
C TRP A 356 -9.38 -8.51 22.22
N GLN A 357 -10.48 -9.25 22.39
CA GLN A 357 -11.43 -9.58 21.33
C GLN A 357 -10.73 -10.12 20.05
N GLU A 358 -9.81 -11.07 20.26
CA GLU A 358 -9.02 -11.71 19.20
C GLU A 358 -8.04 -10.78 18.46
N MET A 359 -7.91 -9.51 18.87
CA MET A 359 -6.96 -8.55 18.29
C MET A 359 -5.73 -8.37 19.17
N PRO A 360 -4.51 -8.32 18.60
CA PRO A 360 -3.33 -7.86 19.29
C PRO A 360 -3.58 -6.49 19.91
N SER A 361 -3.18 -6.31 21.15
CA SER A 361 -3.50 -5.11 21.92
C SER A 361 -2.35 -4.74 22.87
N THR A 362 -2.26 -3.46 23.22
CA THR A 362 -1.40 -2.99 24.30
C THR A 362 -2.17 -2.97 25.61
N ARG A 363 -1.46 -3.14 26.71
CA ARG A 363 -1.99 -3.09 28.08
C ARG A 363 -1.54 -1.80 28.74
N GLU A 364 -2.47 -1.10 29.45
CA GLU A 364 -2.13 0.04 30.28
C GLU A 364 -1.46 -0.40 31.59
N TYR A 365 -0.44 0.35 32.01
CA TYR A 365 0.29 0.21 33.27
C TYR A 365 0.17 1.46 34.09
N ALA A 366 -0.05 1.30 35.43
CA ALA A 366 -0.15 2.41 36.39
C ALA A 366 1.24 2.96 36.73
N VAL A 367 1.83 3.72 35.79
CA VAL A 367 3.10 4.39 36.00
C VAL A 367 2.82 5.66 36.82
N GLU A 368 3.18 5.64 38.11
CA GLU A 368 2.99 6.79 38.96
C GLU A 368 3.99 7.91 38.62
N LEU A 369 3.46 9.08 38.27
CA LEU A 369 4.26 10.29 38.17
C LEU A 369 4.70 10.67 39.58
N SER A 370 6.00 10.82 39.83
CA SER A 370 6.48 11.39 41.08
C SER A 370 5.93 12.82 41.21
N GLU A 371 5.27 13.14 42.31
CA GLU A 371 4.67 14.46 42.56
C GLU A 371 5.73 15.59 42.78
N ASP A 372 6.94 15.47 42.24
CA ASP A 372 8.00 16.46 42.38
C ASP A 372 8.53 16.90 41.02
N SER A 373 7.89 17.94 40.47
CA SER A 373 8.55 18.93 39.63
C SER A 373 7.70 20.18 39.40
#